data_63223162b27e5fb5d59d33420c3e06d5
#
_entry.id   63223162b27e5fb5d59d33420c3e06d5
#
_cell.length_a   1.000
_cell.length_b   1.000
_cell.length_c   1.000
_cell.angle_alpha   90.00
_cell.angle_beta   90.00
_cell.angle_gamma   90.00
#
_symmetry.space_group_name_H-M   'P 1'
#
loop_
_entity.id
_entity.type
_entity.pdbx_description
1 polymer ?
#
loop_
_entity_poly.entity_id
_entity_poly.type
_entity_poly.pdbx_seq_one_letter_code
_entity_poly.pdbx_strand_id
1 'polypeptide(L)'
;MKKINIAILSIIVASIIQAKEINIGVVLPLTGATAAYGQSALDGIKIANSMKNTLSNGDKINLVVVDTKGDKIESANASTRLVSQNKVQALIGEMITANTLQVIRIGEEKKIPVVAPAATADKILNKKLYASRVCFMDSFQGSSLASYIKNKLQYNKAVIVTDQTTDYSLGLTRAFEKEFNKQGGKILDKFRITAGDKDFKAIISQIKNLNPDFIYLPVYYTEASLFARQAKAMGVNIPMGSADGVADETFINLAQDAAEGYIFTDSFDYNNPPTNLSKEFIQAYEKEKKNKEVPNFSAMGADAYFVIYEAMQKCVNNLNTECINDNIHSTLNFQGVSGVISIDKSGNATRSIVIKSIENQKQVYKDSILP
;
A
#
# COMPACT_ATOMS: atom_id res chain seq x y z
N MET A 1 3.58 -62.23 57.83
CA MET A 1 2.74 -61.43 56.89
C MET A 1 3.51 -60.19 56.48
N LYS A 2 4.13 -60.20 55.31
CA LYS A 2 4.91 -59.03 54.80
C LYS A 2 3.95 -58.11 54.06
N LYS A 3 3.84 -56.85 54.47
CA LYS A 3 3.09 -55.80 53.80
C LYS A 3 3.93 -55.28 52.63
N ILE A 4 3.43 -55.47 51.38
CA ILE A 4 4.01 -54.90 50.17
C ILE A 4 3.40 -53.51 49.99
N ASN A 5 4.23 -52.44 50.18
CA ASN A 5 3.86 -51.08 49.83
C ASN A 5 4.06 -50.88 48.33
N ILE A 6 2.98 -50.73 47.59
CA ILE A 6 3.00 -50.35 46.18
C ILE A 6 3.04 -48.83 46.15
N ALA A 7 4.19 -48.25 45.81
CA ALA A 7 4.31 -46.81 45.48
C ALA A 7 3.82 -46.58 44.05
N ILE A 8 2.68 -45.92 43.91
CA ILE A 8 2.16 -45.49 42.62
C ILE A 8 2.97 -44.26 42.19
N LEU A 9 3.86 -44.46 41.20
CA LEU A 9 4.64 -43.39 40.58
C LEU A 9 3.74 -42.69 39.54
N SER A 10 3.14 -41.54 39.90
CA SER A 10 2.37 -40.70 38.95
C SER A 10 3.34 -40.02 37.98
N ILE A 11 3.41 -40.54 36.76
CA ILE A 11 4.15 -39.89 35.69
C ILE A 11 3.29 -38.73 35.19
N ILE A 12 3.65 -37.50 35.55
CA ILE A 12 3.11 -36.29 34.95
C ILE A 12 3.73 -36.16 33.56
N VAL A 13 3.00 -36.53 32.52
CA VAL A 13 3.36 -36.25 31.14
C VAL A 13 3.11 -34.76 30.92
N ALA A 14 4.09 -33.94 31.14
CA ALA A 14 4.08 -32.57 30.69
C ALA A 14 4.11 -32.59 29.17
N SER A 15 2.98 -32.35 28.55
CA SER A 15 2.90 -32.11 27.08
C SER A 15 3.74 -30.89 26.78
N ILE A 16 4.95 -31.08 26.29
CA ILE A 16 5.75 -29.98 25.75
C ILE A 16 4.98 -29.49 24.51
N ILE A 17 4.25 -28.39 24.66
CA ILE A 17 3.66 -27.68 23.51
C ILE A 17 4.85 -27.13 22.76
N GLN A 18 5.24 -27.80 21.68
CA GLN A 18 6.29 -27.35 20.80
C GLN A 18 5.75 -26.17 19.99
N ALA A 19 6.34 -25.00 20.15
CA ALA A 19 6.03 -23.83 19.34
C ALA A 19 6.16 -24.15 17.84
N LYS A 20 5.14 -23.83 17.07
CA LYS A 20 5.11 -24.05 15.61
C LYS A 20 5.62 -22.82 14.88
N GLU A 21 6.18 -23.05 13.70
CA GLU A 21 6.43 -21.98 12.75
C GLU A 21 5.21 -21.80 11.84
N ILE A 22 4.75 -20.55 11.73
CA ILE A 22 3.60 -20.15 10.93
C ILE A 22 4.13 -19.25 9.80
N ASN A 23 3.96 -19.68 8.56
CA ASN A 23 4.45 -18.94 7.42
C ASN A 23 3.44 -17.90 6.94
N ILE A 24 3.89 -16.66 6.76
CA ILE A 24 3.21 -15.60 5.98
C ILE A 24 3.99 -15.42 4.69
N GLY A 25 3.31 -15.51 3.55
CA GLY A 25 3.89 -15.25 2.25
C GLY A 25 3.92 -13.76 1.94
N VAL A 26 5.05 -13.25 1.46
CA VAL A 26 5.24 -11.86 1.08
C VAL A 26 5.55 -11.80 -0.41
N VAL A 27 4.61 -11.25 -1.20
CA VAL A 27 4.62 -11.21 -2.67
C VAL A 27 4.77 -9.77 -3.11
N LEU A 28 5.97 -9.35 -3.49
CA LEU A 28 6.30 -7.94 -3.74
C LEU A 28 7.20 -7.76 -4.97
N PRO A 29 7.11 -6.61 -5.66
CA PRO A 29 8.03 -6.25 -6.74
C PRO A 29 9.36 -5.76 -6.13
N LEU A 30 10.33 -6.66 -5.96
CA LEU A 30 11.63 -6.32 -5.36
C LEU A 30 12.66 -5.90 -6.40
N THR A 31 12.39 -6.23 -7.67
CA THR A 31 13.16 -5.79 -8.85
C THR A 31 12.22 -5.26 -9.93
N GLY A 32 12.77 -4.61 -10.97
CA GLY A 32 11.98 -4.03 -12.08
C GLY A 32 11.55 -2.58 -11.86
N ALA A 33 10.65 -2.10 -12.72
CA ALA A 33 10.27 -0.68 -12.81
C ALA A 33 9.54 -0.12 -11.57
N THR A 34 8.97 -0.98 -10.74
CA THR A 34 8.22 -0.62 -9.52
C THR A 34 8.89 -1.13 -8.24
N ALA A 35 10.19 -1.47 -8.32
CA ALA A 35 10.93 -2.09 -7.22
C ALA A 35 10.96 -1.24 -5.94
N ALA A 36 10.97 0.09 -6.05
CA ALA A 36 11.01 0.97 -4.89
C ALA A 36 9.82 0.74 -3.95
N TYR A 37 8.62 0.56 -4.48
CA TYR A 37 7.44 0.27 -3.67
C TYR A 37 7.60 -1.04 -2.88
N GLY A 38 8.02 -2.11 -3.56
CA GLY A 38 8.15 -3.42 -2.94
C GLY A 38 9.27 -3.49 -1.92
N GLN A 39 10.41 -2.87 -2.20
CA GLN A 39 11.54 -2.80 -1.27
C GLN A 39 11.17 -2.02 0.00
N SER A 40 10.51 -0.87 -0.18
CA SER A 40 10.01 -0.06 0.93
C SER A 40 9.00 -0.84 1.79
N ALA A 41 8.01 -1.49 1.17
CA ALA A 41 7.03 -2.31 1.88
C ALA A 41 7.68 -3.50 2.62
N LEU A 42 8.66 -4.17 1.99
CA LEU A 42 9.38 -5.28 2.61
C LEU A 42 10.16 -4.86 3.85
N ASP A 43 10.78 -3.69 3.82
CA ASP A 43 11.45 -3.13 4.99
C ASP A 43 10.47 -2.96 6.15
N GLY A 44 9.30 -2.38 5.87
CA GLY A 44 8.26 -2.22 6.88
C GLY A 44 7.74 -3.55 7.43
N ILE A 45 7.47 -4.54 6.58
CA ILE A 45 7.02 -5.88 6.97
C ILE A 45 8.06 -6.56 7.86
N LYS A 46 9.34 -6.50 7.50
CA LYS A 46 10.42 -7.11 8.29
C LYS A 46 10.57 -6.47 9.66
N ILE A 47 10.50 -5.15 9.73
CA ILE A 47 10.58 -4.42 11.00
C ILE A 47 9.37 -4.74 11.87
N ALA A 48 8.16 -4.73 11.31
CA ALA A 48 6.94 -5.11 12.03
C ALA A 48 7.02 -6.55 12.57
N ASN A 49 7.53 -7.50 11.77
CA ASN A 49 7.78 -8.87 12.22
C ASN A 49 8.84 -8.93 13.33
N SER A 50 9.90 -8.13 13.27
CA SER A 50 10.89 -8.08 14.34
C SER A 50 10.33 -7.51 15.65
N MET A 51 9.35 -6.62 15.59
CA MET A 51 8.67 -6.07 16.74
C MET A 51 7.70 -7.08 17.39
N LYS A 52 6.96 -7.83 16.59
CA LYS A 52 5.94 -8.80 17.04
C LYS A 52 5.93 -10.02 16.11
N ASN A 53 6.63 -11.09 16.44
CA ASN A 53 6.67 -12.34 15.67
C ASN A 53 6.22 -13.58 16.43
N THR A 54 5.84 -13.44 17.69
CA THR A 54 5.45 -14.58 18.54
C THR A 54 4.01 -14.40 18.98
N LEU A 55 3.19 -15.40 18.75
CA LEU A 55 1.80 -15.45 19.19
C LEU A 55 1.72 -15.84 20.69
N SER A 56 0.59 -15.55 21.34
CA SER A 56 0.41 -15.79 22.78
C SER A 56 0.53 -17.28 23.19
N ASN A 57 0.36 -18.23 22.27
CA ASN A 57 0.59 -19.66 22.49
C ASN A 57 2.06 -20.08 22.27
N GLY A 58 2.95 -19.15 21.94
CA GLY A 58 4.37 -19.40 21.67
C GLY A 58 4.72 -19.69 20.21
N ASP A 59 3.75 -19.83 19.32
CA ASP A 59 4.00 -20.04 17.88
C ASP A 59 4.70 -18.82 17.27
N LYS A 60 5.61 -19.06 16.32
CA LYS A 60 6.42 -17.99 15.70
C LYS A 60 6.02 -17.76 14.24
N ILE A 61 5.88 -16.50 13.88
CA ILE A 61 5.61 -16.09 12.51
C ILE A 61 6.92 -15.95 11.74
N ASN A 62 7.00 -16.68 10.62
CA ASN A 62 8.08 -16.65 9.66
C ASN A 62 7.62 -16.00 8.35
N LEU A 63 8.45 -15.17 7.73
CA LEU A 63 8.18 -14.51 6.45
C LEU A 63 8.83 -15.27 5.31
N VAL A 64 8.03 -15.68 4.32
CA VAL A 64 8.52 -16.28 3.08
C VAL A 64 8.37 -15.27 1.95
N VAL A 65 9.47 -14.65 1.57
CA VAL A 65 9.50 -13.50 0.63
C VAL A 65 9.77 -13.98 -0.80
N VAL A 66 9.00 -13.48 -1.76
CA VAL A 66 9.19 -13.77 -3.18
C VAL A 66 9.10 -12.49 -4.01
N ASP A 67 10.07 -12.30 -4.91
CA ASP A 67 10.09 -11.22 -5.89
C ASP A 67 9.17 -11.53 -7.06
N THR A 68 8.27 -10.58 -7.39
CA THR A 68 7.37 -10.64 -8.56
C THR A 68 7.96 -9.95 -9.78
N LYS A 69 9.07 -9.23 -9.63
CA LYS A 69 9.67 -8.37 -10.66
C LYS A 69 8.72 -7.30 -11.22
N GLY A 70 7.60 -7.05 -10.53
CA GLY A 70 6.51 -6.19 -11.02
C GLY A 70 5.71 -6.80 -12.17
N ASP A 71 5.76 -8.12 -12.35
CA ASP A 71 5.09 -8.85 -13.43
C ASP A 71 3.88 -9.64 -12.96
N LYS A 72 2.80 -9.65 -13.77
CA LYS A 72 1.54 -10.33 -13.46
C LYS A 72 1.69 -11.86 -13.39
N ILE A 73 2.46 -12.44 -14.29
CA ILE A 73 2.65 -13.90 -14.39
C ILE A 73 3.50 -14.35 -13.20
N GLU A 74 4.57 -13.62 -12.91
CA GLU A 74 5.43 -13.89 -11.75
C GLU A 74 4.65 -13.75 -10.43
N SER A 75 3.73 -12.78 -10.32
CA SER A 75 2.87 -12.62 -9.15
C SER A 75 1.96 -13.83 -8.92
N ALA A 76 1.38 -14.38 -9.99
CA ALA A 76 0.59 -15.61 -9.91
C ALA A 76 1.45 -16.84 -9.55
N ASN A 77 2.62 -16.98 -10.18
CA ASN A 77 3.56 -18.08 -9.93
C ASN A 77 4.09 -18.05 -8.49
N ALA A 78 4.49 -16.86 -8.01
CA ALA A 78 4.95 -16.64 -6.65
C ALA A 78 3.89 -17.05 -5.62
N SER A 79 2.66 -16.55 -5.79
CA SER A 79 1.54 -16.88 -4.90
C SER A 79 1.22 -18.38 -4.90
N THR A 80 1.18 -19.00 -6.07
CA THR A 80 0.95 -20.44 -6.19
C THR A 80 2.01 -21.25 -5.45
N ARG A 81 3.28 -20.89 -5.59
CA ARG A 81 4.39 -21.55 -4.89
C ARG A 81 4.31 -21.39 -3.38
N LEU A 82 4.04 -20.18 -2.90
CA LEU A 82 3.89 -19.88 -1.47
C LEU A 82 2.78 -20.70 -0.82
N VAL A 83 1.64 -20.81 -1.50
CA VAL A 83 0.50 -21.60 -0.99
C VAL A 83 0.77 -23.09 -1.06
N SER A 84 1.24 -23.61 -2.21
CA SER A 84 1.36 -25.05 -2.43
C SER A 84 2.58 -25.68 -1.73
N GLN A 85 3.73 -25.00 -1.78
CA GLN A 85 5.00 -25.54 -1.27
C GLN A 85 5.33 -25.04 0.14
N ASN A 86 5.17 -23.72 0.40
CA ASN A 86 5.54 -23.11 1.68
C ASN A 86 4.41 -23.14 2.72
N LYS A 87 3.20 -23.59 2.35
CA LYS A 87 2.05 -23.78 3.26
C LYS A 87 1.73 -22.52 4.08
N VAL A 88 1.78 -21.35 3.44
CA VAL A 88 1.51 -20.07 4.09
C VAL A 88 0.06 -19.99 4.57
N GLN A 89 -0.16 -19.32 5.71
CA GLN A 89 -1.48 -19.12 6.30
C GLN A 89 -2.13 -17.79 5.88
N ALA A 90 -1.34 -16.86 5.35
CA ALA A 90 -1.79 -15.59 4.79
C ALA A 90 -0.77 -15.10 3.75
N LEU A 91 -1.20 -14.18 2.89
CA LEU A 91 -0.38 -13.50 1.89
C LEU A 91 -0.41 -11.98 2.13
N ILE A 92 0.74 -11.32 2.07
CA ILE A 92 0.87 -9.86 1.98
C ILE A 92 1.33 -9.54 0.55
N GLY A 93 0.61 -8.66 -0.11
CA GLY A 93 0.99 -8.20 -1.45
C GLY A 93 -0.19 -8.12 -2.41
N GLU A 94 0.03 -7.71 -3.58
CA GLU A 94 1.19 -7.03 -4.14
C GLU A 94 1.02 -5.51 -3.97
N MET A 95 1.85 -4.68 -4.59
CA MET A 95 1.74 -3.22 -4.50
C MET A 95 0.93 -2.65 -5.67
N ILE A 96 1.09 -3.23 -6.85
CA ILE A 96 0.48 -2.76 -8.10
C ILE A 96 -0.87 -3.44 -8.31
N THR A 97 -1.91 -2.67 -8.60
CA THR A 97 -3.30 -3.15 -8.77
C THR A 97 -3.40 -4.41 -9.63
N ALA A 98 -2.82 -4.38 -10.83
CA ALA A 98 -2.93 -5.47 -11.80
C ALA A 98 -2.24 -6.77 -11.34
N ASN A 99 -1.16 -6.65 -10.58
CA ASN A 99 -0.41 -7.77 -10.01
C ASN A 99 -1.12 -8.30 -8.77
N THR A 100 -1.63 -7.41 -7.92
CA THR A 100 -2.43 -7.77 -6.73
C THR A 100 -3.64 -8.61 -7.11
N LEU A 101 -4.30 -8.32 -8.24
CA LEU A 101 -5.41 -9.13 -8.75
C LEU A 101 -5.01 -10.60 -8.99
N GLN A 102 -3.75 -10.87 -9.38
CA GLN A 102 -3.26 -12.25 -9.55
C GLN A 102 -3.05 -12.94 -8.19
N VAL A 103 -2.50 -12.21 -7.20
CA VAL A 103 -2.34 -12.71 -5.83
C VAL A 103 -3.71 -13.03 -5.23
N ILE A 104 -4.66 -12.11 -5.35
CA ILE A 104 -6.05 -12.29 -4.88
C ILE A 104 -6.70 -13.51 -5.53
N ARG A 105 -6.54 -13.70 -6.85
CA ARG A 105 -7.09 -14.84 -7.55
C ARG A 105 -6.63 -16.17 -6.94
N ILE A 106 -5.34 -16.29 -6.63
CA ILE A 106 -4.79 -17.51 -6.00
C ILE A 106 -5.27 -17.62 -4.55
N GLY A 107 -5.31 -16.52 -3.78
CA GLY A 107 -5.86 -16.49 -2.42
C GLY A 107 -7.31 -16.98 -2.36
N GLU A 108 -8.17 -16.49 -3.23
CA GLU A 108 -9.58 -16.91 -3.36
C GLU A 108 -9.70 -18.41 -3.68
N GLU A 109 -8.96 -18.88 -4.71
CA GLU A 109 -9.00 -20.28 -5.14
C GLU A 109 -8.58 -21.24 -4.02
N LYS A 110 -7.59 -20.86 -3.24
CA LYS A 110 -6.99 -21.69 -2.18
C LYS A 110 -7.50 -21.36 -0.78
N LYS A 111 -8.42 -20.40 -0.64
CA LYS A 111 -8.97 -19.91 0.62
C LYS A 111 -7.85 -19.45 1.59
N ILE A 112 -6.89 -18.71 1.07
CA ILE A 112 -5.80 -18.08 1.82
C ILE A 112 -6.06 -16.58 1.88
N PRO A 113 -6.16 -15.96 3.06
CA PRO A 113 -6.39 -14.52 3.17
C PRO A 113 -5.21 -13.73 2.57
N VAL A 114 -5.57 -12.71 1.79
CA VAL A 114 -4.63 -11.77 1.14
C VAL A 114 -4.86 -10.39 1.72
N VAL A 115 -3.81 -9.72 2.19
CA VAL A 115 -3.85 -8.31 2.58
C VAL A 115 -2.96 -7.51 1.66
N ALA A 116 -3.58 -6.64 0.85
CA ALA A 116 -2.86 -5.75 -0.06
C ALA A 116 -2.43 -4.47 0.66
N PRO A 117 -1.11 -4.12 0.66
CA PRO A 117 -0.65 -2.87 1.27
C PRO A 117 -1.09 -1.62 0.51
N ALA A 118 -1.03 -1.61 -0.83
CA ALA A 118 -1.16 -0.40 -1.64
C ALA A 118 -1.96 -0.53 -2.96
N ALA A 119 -2.66 -1.61 -3.18
CA ALA A 119 -3.49 -1.76 -4.39
C ALA A 119 -4.85 -1.06 -4.22
N THR A 120 -4.97 0.15 -4.76
CA THR A 120 -6.02 1.12 -4.44
C THR A 120 -7.24 1.09 -5.36
N ALA A 121 -7.17 0.46 -6.56
CA ALA A 121 -8.29 0.46 -7.50
C ALA A 121 -9.59 -0.07 -6.86
N ASP A 122 -10.72 0.63 -7.08
CA ASP A 122 -11.98 0.39 -6.37
C ASP A 122 -12.51 -1.03 -6.49
N LYS A 123 -12.33 -1.66 -7.66
CA LYS A 123 -13.01 -2.92 -7.98
C LYS A 123 -12.23 -4.19 -7.66
N ILE A 124 -10.99 -4.08 -7.15
CA ILE A 124 -10.13 -5.27 -6.99
C ILE A 124 -10.68 -6.29 -5.99
N LEU A 125 -11.48 -5.83 -5.01
CA LEU A 125 -12.09 -6.69 -3.99
C LEU A 125 -13.53 -7.08 -4.30
N ASN A 126 -14.08 -6.69 -5.46
CA ASN A 126 -15.46 -7.00 -5.80
C ASN A 126 -15.69 -8.52 -5.85
N LYS A 127 -16.66 -9.01 -5.05
CA LYS A 127 -17.01 -10.43 -4.92
C LYS A 127 -15.83 -11.30 -4.48
N LYS A 128 -14.92 -10.76 -3.69
CA LYS A 128 -13.80 -11.47 -3.08
C LYS A 128 -14.09 -11.73 -1.60
N LEU A 129 -13.81 -12.94 -1.15
CA LEU A 129 -14.08 -13.38 0.23
C LEU A 129 -12.80 -13.50 1.07
N TYR A 130 -11.66 -13.75 0.41
CA TYR A 130 -10.36 -13.95 1.05
C TYR A 130 -9.37 -12.84 0.72
N ALA A 131 -9.86 -11.66 0.38
CA ALA A 131 -9.01 -10.53 0.04
C ALA A 131 -9.42 -9.28 0.81
N SER A 132 -8.44 -8.53 1.28
CA SER A 132 -8.59 -7.24 1.95
C SER A 132 -7.42 -6.32 1.62
N ARG A 133 -7.55 -5.05 1.99
CA ARG A 133 -6.49 -4.05 1.84
C ARG A 133 -6.41 -3.16 3.08
N VAL A 134 -5.24 -2.57 3.32
CA VAL A 134 -5.04 -1.55 4.35
C VAL A 134 -4.96 -0.13 3.76
N CYS A 135 -4.90 0.01 2.42
CA CYS A 135 -4.93 1.28 1.71
C CYS A 135 -6.37 1.75 1.45
N PHE A 136 -6.52 3.04 1.18
CA PHE A 136 -7.77 3.65 0.71
C PHE A 136 -8.08 3.28 -0.76
N MET A 137 -9.22 3.74 -1.26
CA MET A 137 -9.66 3.53 -2.65
C MET A 137 -9.30 4.71 -3.55
N ASP A 138 -9.10 4.45 -4.85
CA ASP A 138 -8.85 5.48 -5.88
C ASP A 138 -9.98 6.51 -5.96
N SER A 139 -11.23 6.09 -5.76
CA SER A 139 -12.37 7.01 -5.72
C SER A 139 -12.24 8.02 -4.59
N PHE A 140 -11.75 7.63 -3.42
CA PHE A 140 -11.55 8.53 -2.29
C PHE A 140 -10.33 9.43 -2.52
N GLN A 141 -9.18 8.87 -2.93
CA GLN A 141 -8.00 9.72 -3.10
C GLN A 141 -8.13 10.70 -4.28
N GLY A 142 -8.68 10.28 -5.41
CA GLY A 142 -8.88 11.16 -6.56
C GLY A 142 -9.86 12.30 -6.27
N SER A 143 -10.98 12.02 -5.57
CA SER A 143 -11.94 13.05 -5.16
C SER A 143 -11.35 13.99 -4.09
N SER A 144 -10.58 13.47 -3.14
CA SER A 144 -9.93 14.27 -2.11
C SER A 144 -8.93 15.26 -2.69
N LEU A 145 -8.10 14.81 -3.62
CA LEU A 145 -7.15 15.70 -4.30
C LEU A 145 -7.90 16.75 -5.15
N ALA A 146 -8.92 16.36 -5.90
CA ALA A 146 -9.72 17.28 -6.70
C ALA A 146 -10.35 18.40 -5.84
N SER A 147 -10.92 18.02 -4.69
CA SER A 147 -11.48 18.98 -3.71
C SER A 147 -10.41 19.91 -3.14
N TYR A 148 -9.23 19.37 -2.80
CA TYR A 148 -8.12 20.16 -2.29
C TYR A 148 -7.63 21.19 -3.32
N ILE A 149 -7.36 20.74 -4.54
CA ILE A 149 -6.90 21.57 -5.67
C ILE A 149 -7.91 22.68 -5.96
N LYS A 150 -9.21 22.34 -5.99
CA LYS A 150 -10.26 23.31 -6.31
C LYS A 150 -10.51 24.31 -5.17
N ASN A 151 -10.65 23.83 -3.92
CA ASN A 151 -11.15 24.65 -2.82
C ASN A 151 -10.05 25.31 -2.00
N LYS A 152 -8.89 24.67 -1.85
CA LYS A 152 -7.75 25.22 -1.10
C LYS A 152 -6.80 26.01 -1.98
N LEU A 153 -6.49 25.50 -3.17
CA LEU A 153 -5.55 26.16 -4.09
C LEU A 153 -6.26 27.05 -5.11
N GLN A 154 -7.59 27.02 -5.19
CA GLN A 154 -8.42 27.86 -6.06
C GLN A 154 -8.12 27.67 -7.55
N TYR A 155 -7.62 26.51 -7.98
CA TYR A 155 -7.43 26.19 -9.38
C TYR A 155 -8.76 25.84 -10.02
N ASN A 156 -9.04 26.37 -11.23
CA ASN A 156 -10.32 26.29 -11.89
C ASN A 156 -10.30 25.49 -13.19
N LYS A 157 -9.10 25.33 -13.78
CA LYS A 157 -8.92 24.63 -15.05
C LYS A 157 -7.84 23.58 -14.88
N ALA A 158 -8.12 22.35 -15.24
CA ALA A 158 -7.15 21.26 -15.18
C ALA A 158 -7.11 20.49 -16.50
N VAL A 159 -5.99 19.85 -16.78
CA VAL A 159 -5.87 18.76 -17.75
C VAL A 159 -5.51 17.48 -16.99
N ILE A 160 -5.87 16.34 -17.56
CA ILE A 160 -5.54 15.03 -16.99
C ILE A 160 -4.69 14.26 -18.01
N VAL A 161 -3.60 13.65 -17.53
CA VAL A 161 -2.77 12.74 -18.32
C VAL A 161 -2.90 11.34 -17.74
N THR A 162 -3.63 10.46 -18.42
CA THR A 162 -4.05 9.14 -17.95
C THR A 162 -3.25 8.03 -18.60
N ASP A 163 -2.69 7.12 -17.82
CA ASP A 163 -2.26 5.83 -18.35
C ASP A 163 -3.49 4.96 -18.65
N GLN A 164 -3.77 4.78 -19.94
CA GLN A 164 -4.95 4.03 -20.39
C GLN A 164 -4.84 2.52 -20.18
N THR A 165 -3.69 2.01 -19.75
CA THR A 165 -3.42 0.58 -19.60
C THR A 165 -3.59 0.08 -18.17
N THR A 166 -3.78 0.98 -17.19
CA THR A 166 -3.93 0.61 -15.79
C THR A 166 -5.28 1.01 -15.21
N ASP A 167 -5.92 0.09 -14.45
CA ASP A 167 -7.16 0.36 -13.72
C ASP A 167 -6.96 1.44 -12.65
N TYR A 168 -5.77 1.53 -12.06
CA TYR A 168 -5.34 2.56 -11.13
C TYR A 168 -5.51 3.96 -11.74
N SER A 169 -4.81 4.25 -12.84
CA SER A 169 -4.85 5.56 -13.48
C SER A 169 -6.25 5.91 -14.00
N LEU A 170 -6.94 4.92 -14.58
CA LEU A 170 -8.32 5.10 -15.07
C LEU A 170 -9.31 5.38 -13.93
N GLY A 171 -9.15 4.73 -12.77
CA GLY A 171 -9.97 4.94 -11.57
C GLY A 171 -9.80 6.34 -11.02
N LEU A 172 -8.57 6.74 -10.79
CA LEU A 172 -8.18 8.07 -10.31
C LEU A 172 -8.63 9.19 -11.24
N THR A 173 -8.44 9.02 -12.55
CA THR A 173 -8.91 9.97 -13.56
C THR A 173 -10.41 10.22 -13.44
N ARG A 174 -11.22 9.15 -13.37
CA ARG A 174 -12.68 9.28 -13.21
C ARG A 174 -13.08 9.97 -11.92
N ALA A 175 -12.43 9.63 -10.81
CA ALA A 175 -12.75 10.19 -9.50
C ALA A 175 -12.39 11.68 -9.44
N PHE A 176 -11.20 12.04 -9.90
CA PHE A 176 -10.75 13.43 -9.95
C PHE A 176 -11.64 14.28 -10.86
N GLU A 177 -11.88 13.85 -12.11
CA GLU A 177 -12.73 14.56 -13.07
C GLU A 177 -14.13 14.80 -12.54
N LYS A 178 -14.76 13.75 -11.97
CA LYS A 178 -16.10 13.82 -11.40
C LYS A 178 -16.20 14.87 -10.29
N GLU A 179 -15.28 14.82 -9.33
CA GLU A 179 -15.31 15.71 -8.17
C GLU A 179 -14.90 17.14 -8.55
N PHE A 180 -13.86 17.29 -9.39
CA PHE A 180 -13.41 18.61 -9.84
C PHE A 180 -14.51 19.37 -10.59
N ASN A 181 -15.22 18.70 -11.51
CA ASN A 181 -16.36 19.29 -12.24
C ASN A 181 -17.55 19.59 -11.31
N LYS A 182 -17.86 18.70 -10.34
CA LYS A 182 -18.91 18.90 -9.34
C LYS A 182 -18.66 20.16 -8.49
N GLN A 183 -17.39 20.46 -8.20
CA GLN A 183 -16.96 21.64 -7.45
C GLN A 183 -16.88 22.91 -8.33
N GLY A 184 -17.29 22.86 -9.59
CA GLY A 184 -17.26 23.99 -10.52
C GLY A 184 -15.90 24.21 -11.22
N GLY A 185 -14.98 23.26 -11.14
CA GLY A 185 -13.78 23.22 -11.96
C GLY A 185 -14.10 22.77 -13.39
N LYS A 186 -13.15 22.97 -14.31
CA LYS A 186 -13.28 22.57 -15.71
C LYS A 186 -12.08 21.74 -16.14
N ILE A 187 -12.31 20.53 -16.62
CA ILE A 187 -11.30 19.74 -17.33
C ILE A 187 -11.24 20.23 -18.77
N LEU A 188 -10.08 20.77 -19.17
CA LEU A 188 -9.88 21.33 -20.51
C LEU A 188 -9.66 20.22 -21.54
N ASP A 189 -8.87 19.20 -21.18
CA ASP A 189 -8.61 18.04 -22.03
C ASP A 189 -8.11 16.84 -21.20
N LYS A 190 -8.15 15.65 -21.81
CA LYS A 190 -7.63 14.39 -21.26
C LYS A 190 -6.70 13.72 -22.24
N PHE A 191 -5.43 13.68 -21.89
CA PHE A 191 -4.38 13.02 -22.67
C PHE A 191 -4.20 11.57 -22.23
N ARG A 192 -3.78 10.72 -23.15
CA ARG A 192 -3.56 9.31 -22.89
C ARG A 192 -2.10 8.95 -23.13
N ILE A 193 -1.55 8.20 -22.18
CA ILE A 193 -0.24 7.56 -22.29
C ILE A 193 -0.39 6.06 -22.04
N THR A 194 0.68 5.34 -22.25
CA THR A 194 0.80 3.90 -22.01
C THR A 194 1.97 3.67 -21.05
N ALA A 195 1.82 2.74 -20.10
CA ALA A 195 2.91 2.35 -19.23
C ALA A 195 4.18 2.01 -20.04
N GLY A 196 5.30 2.61 -19.65
CA GLY A 196 6.59 2.48 -20.34
C GLY A 196 6.85 3.51 -21.44
N ASP A 197 5.89 4.43 -21.74
CA ASP A 197 6.15 5.56 -22.63
C ASP A 197 7.30 6.43 -22.09
N LYS A 198 8.14 6.93 -23.01
CA LYS A 198 9.36 7.69 -22.67
C LYS A 198 9.40 9.10 -23.25
N ASP A 199 8.52 9.44 -24.17
CA ASP A 199 8.46 10.76 -24.79
C ASP A 199 7.06 11.35 -24.71
N PHE A 200 6.94 12.45 -23.97
CA PHE A 200 5.69 13.16 -23.69
C PHE A 200 5.66 14.55 -24.32
N LYS A 201 6.67 14.92 -25.12
CA LYS A 201 6.84 16.29 -25.63
C LYS A 201 5.63 16.78 -26.46
N ALA A 202 5.01 15.90 -27.25
CA ALA A 202 3.83 16.26 -28.04
C ALA A 202 2.64 16.61 -27.12
N ILE A 203 2.39 15.82 -26.08
CA ILE A 203 1.34 16.06 -25.07
C ILE A 203 1.65 17.35 -24.30
N ILE A 204 2.88 17.53 -23.85
CA ILE A 204 3.32 18.71 -23.11
C ILE A 204 3.14 20.01 -23.94
N SER A 205 3.44 19.95 -25.24
CA SER A 205 3.23 21.08 -26.14
C SER A 205 1.74 21.46 -26.26
N GLN A 206 0.84 20.47 -26.34
CA GLN A 206 -0.60 20.72 -26.37
C GLN A 206 -1.10 21.28 -25.04
N ILE A 207 -0.63 20.76 -23.90
CA ILE A 207 -0.97 21.27 -22.57
C ILE A 207 -0.53 22.74 -22.42
N LYS A 208 0.68 23.07 -22.87
CA LYS A 208 1.19 24.45 -22.85
C LYS A 208 0.26 25.41 -23.58
N ASN A 209 -0.28 25.02 -24.74
CA ASN A 209 -1.22 25.83 -25.52
C ASN A 209 -2.59 25.97 -24.83
N LEU A 210 -3.06 24.97 -24.10
CA LEU A 210 -4.31 25.01 -23.34
C LEU A 210 -4.21 25.92 -22.09
N ASN A 211 -3.02 26.12 -21.56
CA ASN A 211 -2.72 26.90 -20.37
C ASN A 211 -3.66 26.62 -19.17
N PRO A 212 -3.70 25.38 -18.66
CA PRO A 212 -4.46 25.02 -17.47
C PRO A 212 -3.82 25.60 -16.21
N ASP A 213 -4.58 25.63 -15.11
CA ASP A 213 -4.07 26.00 -13.78
C ASP A 213 -3.34 24.82 -13.13
N PHE A 214 -3.66 23.58 -13.55
CA PHE A 214 -3.15 22.36 -12.95
C PHE A 214 -3.09 21.19 -13.94
N ILE A 215 -2.04 20.36 -13.79
CA ILE A 215 -1.90 19.08 -14.53
C ILE A 215 -2.07 17.94 -13.54
N TYR A 216 -3.12 17.14 -13.68
CA TYR A 216 -3.28 15.91 -12.91
C TYR A 216 -2.70 14.73 -13.69
N LEU A 217 -1.72 14.04 -13.10
CA LEU A 217 -0.95 12.96 -13.72
C LEU A 217 -0.98 11.71 -12.82
N PRO A 218 -2.12 10.97 -12.76
CA PRO A 218 -2.30 9.80 -11.89
C PRO A 218 -1.60 8.57 -12.46
N VAL A 219 -0.28 8.55 -12.42
CA VAL A 219 0.57 7.47 -12.93
C VAL A 219 1.64 7.11 -11.90
N TYR A 220 2.41 6.04 -12.15
CA TYR A 220 3.50 5.64 -11.26
C TYR A 220 4.73 6.54 -11.41
N TYR A 221 5.64 6.46 -10.44
CA TYR A 221 6.76 7.39 -10.31
C TYR A 221 7.65 7.45 -11.56
N THR A 222 7.79 6.36 -12.29
CA THR A 222 8.65 6.31 -13.49
C THR A 222 8.17 7.26 -14.57
N GLU A 223 6.91 7.16 -14.99
CA GLU A 223 6.30 8.02 -15.99
C GLU A 223 6.10 9.46 -15.48
N ALA A 224 5.68 9.59 -14.20
CA ALA A 224 5.48 10.90 -13.57
C ALA A 224 6.76 11.72 -13.53
N SER A 225 7.89 11.13 -13.12
CA SER A 225 9.17 11.81 -13.06
C SER A 225 9.70 12.22 -14.44
N LEU A 226 9.57 11.34 -15.42
CA LEU A 226 10.01 11.61 -16.78
C LEU A 226 9.15 12.71 -17.44
N PHE A 227 7.82 12.68 -17.20
CA PHE A 227 6.91 13.73 -17.67
C PHE A 227 7.28 15.08 -17.04
N ALA A 228 7.45 15.15 -15.73
CA ALA A 228 7.79 16.38 -15.02
C ALA A 228 9.11 16.99 -15.54
N ARG A 229 10.14 16.17 -15.74
CA ARG A 229 11.42 16.62 -16.33
C ARG A 229 11.26 17.17 -17.74
N GLN A 230 10.51 16.49 -18.59
CA GLN A 230 10.27 16.98 -19.96
C GLN A 230 9.45 18.27 -19.97
N ALA A 231 8.42 18.37 -19.12
CA ALA A 231 7.63 19.59 -18.97
C ALA A 231 8.51 20.78 -18.57
N LYS A 232 9.36 20.59 -17.54
CA LYS A 232 10.31 21.62 -17.11
C LYS A 232 11.29 22.02 -18.20
N ALA A 233 11.88 21.04 -18.91
CA ALA A 233 12.81 21.28 -20.01
C ALA A 233 12.17 22.06 -21.18
N MET A 234 10.85 21.95 -21.36
CA MET A 234 10.06 22.67 -22.35
C MET A 234 9.51 24.03 -21.84
N GLY A 235 9.92 24.44 -20.64
CA GLY A 235 9.50 25.69 -20.01
C GLY A 235 8.02 25.72 -19.61
N VAL A 236 7.44 24.55 -19.26
CA VAL A 236 6.10 24.44 -18.69
C VAL A 236 6.20 24.48 -17.18
N ASN A 237 5.72 25.58 -16.58
CA ASN A 237 5.76 25.84 -15.14
C ASN A 237 4.36 25.74 -14.50
N ILE A 238 3.49 24.91 -15.09
CA ILE A 238 2.14 24.66 -14.56
C ILE A 238 2.24 23.70 -13.39
N PRO A 239 1.60 24.00 -12.25
CA PRO A 239 1.56 23.08 -11.10
C PRO A 239 1.07 21.68 -11.51
N MET A 240 1.71 20.65 -10.96
CA MET A 240 1.41 19.26 -11.25
C MET A 240 1.08 18.50 -9.98
N GLY A 241 0.33 17.43 -10.12
CA GLY A 241 0.09 16.52 -9.02
C GLY A 241 -0.39 15.14 -9.46
N SER A 242 -0.35 14.21 -8.51
CA SER A 242 -0.67 12.81 -8.71
C SER A 242 -1.40 12.24 -7.49
N ALA A 243 -1.50 10.93 -7.47
CA ALA A 243 -1.94 10.14 -6.33
C ALA A 243 -0.72 9.51 -5.62
N ASP A 244 -0.96 8.51 -4.78
CA ASP A 244 0.07 7.80 -3.99
C ASP A 244 1.19 7.13 -4.81
N GLY A 245 0.99 6.94 -6.12
CA GLY A 245 2.02 6.41 -7.02
C GLY A 245 3.31 7.24 -7.12
N VAL A 246 3.36 8.43 -6.54
CA VAL A 246 4.58 9.25 -6.44
C VAL A 246 5.04 9.47 -5.00
N ALA A 247 4.39 8.81 -4.04
CA ALA A 247 4.66 8.95 -2.60
C ALA A 247 5.94 8.18 -2.15
N ASP A 248 6.98 8.19 -2.96
CA ASP A 248 8.26 7.54 -2.69
C ASP A 248 9.42 8.46 -3.06
N GLU A 249 10.53 8.41 -2.30
CA GLU A 249 11.73 9.22 -2.58
C GLU A 249 12.27 9.00 -4.00
N THR A 250 12.02 7.84 -4.60
CA THR A 250 12.44 7.54 -5.97
C THR A 250 11.86 8.53 -6.98
N PHE A 251 10.62 9.01 -6.76
CA PHE A 251 10.05 10.07 -7.60
C PHE A 251 10.90 11.35 -7.54
N ILE A 252 11.27 11.79 -6.33
CA ILE A 252 12.09 12.99 -6.13
C ILE A 252 13.47 12.80 -6.76
N ASN A 253 14.10 11.66 -6.51
CA ASN A 253 15.42 11.33 -7.04
C ASN A 253 15.45 11.28 -8.58
N LEU A 254 14.39 10.80 -9.22
CA LEU A 254 14.28 10.73 -10.69
C LEU A 254 13.86 12.07 -11.30
N ALA A 255 12.91 12.77 -10.71
CA ALA A 255 12.39 14.05 -11.22
C ALA A 255 13.34 15.21 -10.90
N GLN A 256 14.16 15.10 -9.84
CA GLN A 256 15.06 16.11 -9.36
C GLN A 256 14.34 17.46 -9.12
N ASP A 257 14.86 18.55 -9.61
CA ASP A 257 14.28 19.89 -9.48
C ASP A 257 12.94 20.06 -10.22
N ALA A 258 12.54 19.11 -11.08
CA ALA A 258 11.23 19.09 -11.70
C ALA A 258 10.14 18.53 -10.76
N ALA A 259 10.52 17.98 -9.60
CA ALA A 259 9.56 17.56 -8.56
C ALA A 259 9.07 18.72 -7.72
N GLU A 260 9.73 19.87 -7.76
CA GLU A 260 9.41 21.02 -6.89
C GLU A 260 7.98 21.52 -7.10
N GLY A 261 7.24 21.69 -6.01
CA GLY A 261 5.84 22.11 -6.03
C GLY A 261 4.84 21.00 -6.44
N TYR A 262 5.29 19.77 -6.67
CA TYR A 262 4.42 18.65 -7.01
C TYR A 262 3.53 18.28 -5.82
N ILE A 263 2.22 18.08 -6.05
CA ILE A 263 1.23 17.81 -5.00
C ILE A 263 0.66 16.40 -5.19
N PHE A 264 0.50 15.65 -4.08
CA PHE A 264 0.02 14.28 -4.18
C PHE A 264 -0.70 13.83 -2.91
N THR A 265 -1.49 12.76 -3.05
CA THR A 265 -2.09 12.05 -1.92
C THR A 265 -1.12 11.01 -1.38
N ASP A 266 -1.16 10.80 -0.08
CA ASP A 266 -0.33 9.83 0.64
C ASP A 266 -1.13 9.18 1.77
N SER A 267 -0.59 8.12 2.34
CA SER A 267 -1.20 7.38 3.45
C SER A 267 -0.58 7.68 4.80
N PHE A 268 0.62 8.25 4.85
CA PHE A 268 1.40 8.41 6.07
C PHE A 268 2.31 9.64 6.00
N ASP A 269 2.44 10.32 7.13
CA ASP A 269 3.44 11.37 7.33
C ASP A 269 4.33 11.04 8.52
N TYR A 270 5.63 10.87 8.27
CA TYR A 270 6.63 10.56 9.26
C TYR A 270 6.72 11.60 10.39
N ASN A 271 6.57 12.89 10.05
CA ASN A 271 6.68 13.99 11.01
C ASN A 271 5.41 14.17 11.85
N ASN A 272 4.29 13.56 11.45
CA ASN A 272 3.02 13.62 12.14
C ASN A 272 2.47 12.21 12.45
N PRO A 273 3.17 11.41 13.29
CA PRO A 273 2.79 10.02 13.56
C PRO A 273 1.41 9.94 14.23
N PRO A 274 0.42 9.28 13.57
CA PRO A 274 -0.98 9.36 13.99
C PRO A 274 -1.34 8.49 15.20
N THR A 275 -0.52 7.49 15.54
CA THR A 275 -0.81 6.53 16.62
C THR A 275 0.40 6.27 17.50
N ASN A 276 0.20 5.56 18.61
CA ASN A 276 1.33 5.09 19.42
C ASN A 276 2.16 4.04 18.69
N LEU A 277 1.50 3.13 17.96
CA LEU A 277 2.21 2.14 17.14
C LEU A 277 3.06 2.81 16.05
N SER A 278 2.60 3.95 15.48
CA SER A 278 3.42 4.74 14.56
C SER A 278 4.74 5.18 15.19
N LYS A 279 4.68 5.70 16.44
CA LYS A 279 5.87 6.18 17.16
C LYS A 279 6.83 5.03 17.47
N GLU A 280 6.30 3.91 17.95
CA GLU A 280 7.10 2.70 18.25
C GLU A 280 7.74 2.15 16.96
N PHE A 281 7.00 2.11 15.87
CA PHE A 281 7.50 1.64 14.58
C PHE A 281 8.59 2.57 14.02
N ILE A 282 8.40 3.89 14.10
CA ILE A 282 9.41 4.88 13.71
C ILE A 282 10.72 4.63 14.45
N GLN A 283 10.68 4.48 15.78
CA GLN A 283 11.88 4.20 16.57
C GLN A 283 12.57 2.90 16.16
N ALA A 284 11.80 1.85 15.91
CA ALA A 284 12.34 0.57 15.44
C ALA A 284 12.96 0.69 14.04
N TYR A 285 12.30 1.41 13.13
CA TYR A 285 12.76 1.65 11.78
C TYR A 285 14.06 2.47 11.75
N GLU A 286 14.12 3.57 12.48
CA GLU A 286 15.31 4.44 12.58
C GLU A 286 16.52 3.67 13.13
N LYS A 287 16.30 2.84 14.15
CA LYS A 287 17.34 1.96 14.71
C LYS A 287 17.89 0.99 13.65
N GLU A 288 17.02 0.37 12.88
CA GLU A 288 17.41 -0.62 11.86
C GLU A 288 18.01 0.06 10.61
N LYS A 289 17.46 1.20 10.20
CA LYS A 289 17.83 1.91 8.96
C LYS A 289 18.75 3.11 9.18
N LYS A 290 19.44 3.20 10.33
CA LYS A 290 20.43 4.23 10.64
C LYS A 290 19.87 5.66 10.51
N ASN A 291 18.78 5.93 11.21
CA ASN A 291 18.07 7.22 11.27
C ASN A 291 17.48 7.72 9.93
N LYS A 292 17.11 6.81 9.04
CA LYS A 292 16.33 7.16 7.86
C LYS A 292 14.85 7.38 8.24
N GLU A 293 14.22 8.34 7.59
CA GLU A 293 12.78 8.54 7.69
C GLU A 293 12.01 7.30 7.22
N VAL A 294 10.85 7.05 7.83
CA VAL A 294 9.98 5.94 7.43
C VAL A 294 9.23 6.30 6.15
N PRO A 295 9.46 5.60 5.04
CA PRO A 295 8.67 5.82 3.84
C PRO A 295 7.20 5.39 4.02
N ASN A 296 6.29 6.00 3.27
CA ASN A 296 4.88 5.64 3.25
C ASN A 296 4.65 4.13 3.07
N PHE A 297 5.25 3.53 2.04
CA PHE A 297 5.02 2.11 1.75
C PHE A 297 5.63 1.17 2.81
N SER A 298 6.63 1.61 3.58
CA SER A 298 7.08 0.87 4.77
C SER A 298 6.01 0.86 5.86
N ALA A 299 5.37 2.00 6.13
CA ALA A 299 4.26 2.06 7.08
C ALA A 299 3.07 1.19 6.62
N MET A 300 2.74 1.21 5.32
CA MET A 300 1.67 0.40 4.74
C MET A 300 1.96 -1.11 4.77
N GLY A 301 3.20 -1.50 4.49
CA GLY A 301 3.65 -2.88 4.62
C GLY A 301 3.55 -3.39 6.06
N ALA A 302 3.97 -2.55 7.02
CA ALA A 302 3.85 -2.83 8.44
C ALA A 302 2.39 -3.00 8.88
N ASP A 303 1.48 -2.14 8.40
CA ASP A 303 0.05 -2.26 8.70
C ASP A 303 -0.55 -3.55 8.16
N ALA A 304 -0.21 -3.96 6.95
CA ALA A 304 -0.65 -5.24 6.39
C ALA A 304 -0.17 -6.42 7.24
N TYR A 305 1.06 -6.37 7.74
CA TYR A 305 1.58 -7.37 8.65
C TYR A 305 0.85 -7.37 10.00
N PHE A 306 0.70 -6.21 10.64
CA PHE A 306 0.08 -6.12 11.96
C PHE A 306 -1.41 -6.50 11.93
N VAL A 307 -2.16 -6.20 10.88
CA VAL A 307 -3.54 -6.65 10.71
C VAL A 307 -3.61 -8.19 10.67
N ILE A 308 -2.70 -8.85 9.95
CA ILE A 308 -2.62 -10.31 9.93
C ILE A 308 -2.19 -10.84 11.30
N TYR A 309 -1.19 -10.23 11.94
CA TYR A 309 -0.72 -10.63 13.27
C TYR A 309 -1.85 -10.59 14.30
N GLU A 310 -2.59 -9.50 14.39
CA GLU A 310 -3.71 -9.35 15.32
C GLU A 310 -4.86 -10.35 15.02
N ALA A 311 -5.11 -10.64 13.75
CA ALA A 311 -6.06 -11.68 13.35
C ALA A 311 -5.59 -13.07 13.81
N MET A 312 -4.30 -13.40 13.63
CA MET A 312 -3.72 -14.66 14.10
C MET A 312 -3.76 -14.77 15.63
N GLN A 313 -3.52 -13.68 16.36
CA GLN A 313 -3.62 -13.66 17.82
C GLN A 313 -5.02 -14.04 18.31
N LYS A 314 -6.05 -13.60 17.63
CA LYS A 314 -7.43 -14.00 17.97
C LYS A 314 -7.75 -15.46 17.63
N CYS A 315 -6.94 -16.08 16.76
CA CYS A 315 -7.12 -17.45 16.28
C CYS A 315 -6.22 -18.49 16.99
N VAL A 316 -5.42 -18.14 17.98
CA VAL A 316 -4.38 -19.00 18.56
C VAL A 316 -4.87 -20.38 19.04
N ASN A 317 -6.13 -20.50 19.44
CA ASN A 317 -6.73 -21.77 19.89
C ASN A 317 -7.21 -22.66 18.73
N ASN A 318 -7.38 -22.11 17.53
CA ASN A 318 -7.84 -22.81 16.33
C ASN A 318 -7.32 -22.07 15.08
N LEU A 319 -5.99 -21.99 14.95
CA LEU A 319 -5.36 -21.25 13.87
C LEU A 319 -5.61 -21.95 12.52
N ASN A 320 -6.41 -21.32 11.69
CA ASN A 320 -6.67 -21.70 10.31
C ASN A 320 -6.97 -20.47 9.45
N THR A 321 -6.94 -20.63 8.14
CA THR A 321 -7.07 -19.51 7.19
C THR A 321 -8.44 -18.84 7.22
N GLU A 322 -9.51 -19.57 7.52
CA GLU A 322 -10.87 -19.03 7.64
C GLU A 322 -10.98 -18.11 8.87
N CYS A 323 -10.52 -18.58 10.06
CA CYS A 323 -10.48 -17.77 11.26
C CYS A 323 -9.64 -16.49 11.06
N ILE A 324 -8.47 -16.61 10.42
CA ILE A 324 -7.62 -15.45 10.14
C ILE A 324 -8.36 -14.46 9.23
N ASN A 325 -8.97 -14.95 8.16
CA ASN A 325 -9.74 -14.13 7.22
C ASN A 325 -10.90 -13.38 7.89
N ASP A 326 -11.70 -14.06 8.68
CA ASP A 326 -12.84 -13.47 9.38
C ASP A 326 -12.41 -12.38 10.36
N ASN A 327 -11.29 -12.58 11.05
CA ASN A 327 -10.74 -11.58 11.96
C ASN A 327 -10.12 -10.39 11.22
N ILE A 328 -9.56 -10.56 10.02
CA ILE A 328 -9.12 -9.45 9.16
C ILE A 328 -10.35 -8.61 8.76
N HIS A 329 -11.42 -9.23 8.27
CA HIS A 329 -12.66 -8.55 7.84
C HIS A 329 -13.49 -7.99 9.01
N SER A 330 -13.09 -8.27 10.24
CA SER A 330 -13.67 -7.70 11.48
C SER A 330 -12.79 -6.64 12.12
N THR A 331 -11.74 -6.18 11.42
CA THR A 331 -10.84 -5.13 11.91
C THR A 331 -11.59 -3.80 12.04
N LEU A 332 -11.66 -3.28 13.26
CA LEU A 332 -12.34 -2.02 13.55
C LEU A 332 -11.43 -1.11 14.37
N ASN A 333 -11.24 0.12 13.91
CA ASN A 333 -10.44 1.16 14.56
C ASN A 333 -9.04 0.68 15.00
N PHE A 334 -8.43 -0.15 14.17
CA PHE A 334 -7.07 -0.63 14.40
C PHE A 334 -6.10 0.56 14.38
N GLN A 335 -5.36 0.72 15.47
CA GLN A 335 -4.35 1.78 15.61
C GLN A 335 -3.07 1.35 14.89
N GLY A 336 -3.06 1.49 13.56
CA GLY A 336 -1.97 1.08 12.70
C GLY A 336 -0.79 2.06 12.72
N VAL A 337 0.26 1.72 11.97
CA VAL A 337 1.45 2.58 11.79
C VAL A 337 1.09 3.80 10.95
N SER A 338 0.38 3.61 9.86
CA SER A 338 0.03 4.70 8.93
C SER A 338 -1.27 5.42 9.29
N GLY A 339 -1.96 5.03 10.37
CA GLY A 339 -3.20 5.65 10.84
C GLY A 339 -4.20 4.66 11.40
N VAL A 340 -5.40 5.16 11.68
CA VAL A 340 -6.51 4.32 12.13
C VAL A 340 -7.17 3.65 10.93
N ILE A 341 -7.30 2.32 10.97
CA ILE A 341 -7.79 1.49 9.88
C ILE A 341 -9.00 0.68 10.35
N SER A 342 -10.08 0.72 9.58
CA SER A 342 -11.21 -0.21 9.71
C SER A 342 -11.40 -0.94 8.39
N ILE A 343 -11.55 -2.26 8.42
CA ILE A 343 -11.75 -3.09 7.24
C ILE A 343 -13.20 -3.58 7.26
N ASP A 344 -13.94 -3.31 6.20
CA ASP A 344 -15.33 -3.74 6.07
C ASP A 344 -15.46 -5.21 5.62
N LYS A 345 -16.68 -5.73 5.60
CA LYS A 345 -16.99 -7.09 5.17
C LYS A 345 -16.61 -7.39 3.70
N SER A 346 -16.39 -6.37 2.91
CA SER A 346 -15.91 -6.48 1.53
C SER A 346 -14.39 -6.40 1.42
N GLY A 347 -13.68 -6.33 2.56
CA GLY A 347 -12.22 -6.22 2.63
C GLY A 347 -11.66 -4.82 2.37
N ASN A 348 -12.53 -3.80 2.17
CA ASN A 348 -12.06 -2.44 1.93
C ASN A 348 -11.72 -1.73 3.23
N ALA A 349 -10.62 -0.98 3.20
CA ALA A 349 -10.23 -0.15 4.33
C ALA A 349 -10.86 1.24 4.26
N THR A 350 -11.34 1.70 5.41
CA THR A 350 -11.69 3.09 5.69
C THR A 350 -10.56 3.70 6.51
N ARG A 351 -10.00 4.80 6.04
CA ARG A 351 -8.87 5.50 6.65
C ARG A 351 -8.69 6.91 6.08
N SER A 352 -7.94 7.77 6.78
CA SER A 352 -7.60 9.12 6.31
C SER A 352 -6.60 9.10 5.15
N ILE A 353 -6.61 10.22 4.41
CA ILE A 353 -5.62 10.57 3.39
C ILE A 353 -4.78 11.74 3.90
N VAL A 354 -3.51 11.75 3.58
CA VAL A 354 -2.60 12.88 3.76
C VAL A 354 -2.38 13.55 2.39
N ILE A 355 -2.42 14.87 2.34
CA ILE A 355 -1.98 15.66 1.18
C ILE A 355 -0.57 16.15 1.47
N LYS A 356 0.33 15.93 0.53
CA LYS A 356 1.72 16.40 0.58
C LYS A 356 2.08 17.20 -0.65
N SER A 357 3.10 18.04 -0.51
CA SER A 357 3.84 18.64 -1.63
C SER A 357 5.33 18.31 -1.53
N ILE A 358 6.04 18.55 -2.61
CA ILE A 358 7.51 18.50 -2.61
C ILE A 358 8.03 19.92 -2.55
N GLU A 359 8.83 20.21 -1.51
CA GLU A 359 9.44 21.50 -1.25
C GLU A 359 10.90 21.30 -0.81
N ASN A 360 11.81 21.95 -1.50
CA ASN A 360 13.25 21.79 -1.24
C ASN A 360 13.70 20.32 -1.29
N GLN A 361 13.20 19.56 -2.29
CA GLN A 361 13.50 18.14 -2.49
C GLN A 361 13.03 17.24 -1.33
N LYS A 362 12.03 17.65 -0.55
CA LYS A 362 11.45 16.89 0.56
C LYS A 362 9.94 16.83 0.45
N GLN A 363 9.37 15.76 0.95
CA GLN A 363 7.93 15.64 1.14
C GLN A 363 7.49 16.47 2.35
N VAL A 364 6.55 17.39 2.14
CA VAL A 364 6.03 18.30 3.15
C VAL A 364 4.53 18.09 3.32
N TYR A 365 4.11 17.87 4.55
CA TYR A 365 2.69 17.77 4.93
C TYR A 365 1.94 19.06 4.62
N LYS A 366 0.75 18.94 4.04
CA LYS A 366 -0.15 20.07 3.74
C LYS A 366 -1.50 19.98 4.43
N ASP A 367 -2.13 18.80 4.39
CA ASP A 367 -3.47 18.62 4.96
C ASP A 367 -3.73 17.13 5.24
N SER A 368 -4.78 16.85 6.00
CA SER A 368 -5.30 15.50 6.20
C SER A 368 -6.81 15.49 6.00
N ILE A 369 -7.30 14.52 5.25
CA ILE A 369 -8.72 14.39 4.90
C ILE A 369 -9.25 13.10 5.53
N LEU A 370 -10.26 13.23 6.36
CA LEU A 370 -10.97 12.11 6.98
C LEU A 370 -11.92 11.45 5.96
N PRO A 371 -12.15 10.13 6.10
CA PRO A 371 -13.05 9.39 5.23
C PRO A 371 -14.53 9.80 5.35
#